data_67b89f23e094e7366b1fc074b03b80c2
#
_entry.id   67b89f23e094e7366b1fc074b03b80c2
#
_cell.length_a   1.000
_cell.length_b   1.000
_cell.length_c   1.000
_cell.angle_alpha   90.00
_cell.angle_beta   90.00
_cell.angle_gamma   90.00
#
_symmetry.space_group_name_H-M   'P 1'
#
loop_
_entity.id
_entity.type
_entity.pdbx_description
1 polymer ?
#
loop_
_entity_poly.entity_id
_entity_poly.type
_entity_poly.pdbx_seq_one_letter_code
_entity_poly.pdbx_strand_id
1 'polypeptide(L)' 'MRTVQFEIPTMTRLHKQLEVCDSIRKLNVVNITTETGRAAVTFQDSLLKVDIIKAIEEAGYIVKY' A
#
# COMPACT_ATOMS: atom_id res chain seq x y z
N MET A 1 0.18 -0.92 -16.78
CA MET A 1 -0.19 -1.52 -15.47
C MET A 1 1.04 -2.15 -14.84
N ARG A 2 1.30 -1.88 -13.58
CA ARG A 2 2.46 -2.45 -12.87
C ARG A 2 2.08 -2.88 -11.47
N THR A 3 2.82 -3.86 -10.96
CA THR A 3 2.69 -4.34 -9.58
C THR A 3 3.98 -4.02 -8.83
N VAL A 4 3.85 -3.33 -7.70
CA VAL A 4 4.99 -2.96 -6.86
C VAL A 4 4.75 -3.48 -5.45
N GLN A 5 5.79 -4.05 -4.86
CA GLN A 5 5.74 -4.50 -3.47
C GLN A 5 6.31 -3.43 -2.57
N PHE A 6 5.62 -3.20 -1.46
CA PHE A 6 6.04 -2.25 -0.43
C PHE A 6 6.29 -3.00 0.86
N GLU A 7 7.41 -2.71 1.53
CA GLU A 7 7.68 -3.25 2.85
C GLU A 7 7.17 -2.26 3.90
N ILE A 8 6.29 -2.75 4.77
CA ILE A 8 5.66 -1.95 5.81
C ILE A 8 5.84 -2.71 7.14
N PRO A 9 7.00 -2.55 7.80
CA PRO A 9 7.34 -3.39 8.97
C PRO A 9 6.33 -3.34 10.10
N THR A 10 5.60 -2.24 10.27
CA THR A 10 4.62 -2.10 11.34
C THR A 10 3.25 -2.67 11.00
N MET A 11 3.04 -3.11 9.76
CA MET A 11 1.78 -3.70 9.32
C MET A 11 1.77 -5.19 9.63
N THR A 12 1.67 -5.54 10.91
CA THR A 12 1.81 -6.93 11.35
C THR A 12 0.49 -7.64 11.63
N ARG A 13 -0.57 -6.90 11.92
CA ARG A 13 -1.87 -7.47 12.27
C ARG A 13 -2.86 -7.28 11.15
N LEU A 14 -3.87 -8.16 11.09
CA LEU A 14 -4.88 -8.10 10.04
C LEU A 14 -5.58 -6.75 9.97
N HIS A 15 -5.98 -6.18 11.09
CA HIS A 15 -6.66 -4.88 11.08
C HIS A 15 -5.75 -3.76 10.57
N LYS A 16 -4.45 -3.86 10.79
CA LYS A 16 -3.48 -2.89 10.25
C LYS A 16 -3.37 -3.05 8.73
N GLN A 17 -3.39 -4.29 8.25
CA GLN A 17 -3.39 -4.55 6.81
C GLN A 17 -4.63 -3.95 6.16
N LEU A 18 -5.79 -4.07 6.81
CA LEU A 18 -7.03 -3.49 6.32
C LEU A 18 -6.99 -1.97 6.29
N GLU A 19 -6.39 -1.33 7.29
CA GLU A 19 -6.23 0.13 7.31
C GLU A 19 -5.38 0.62 6.15
N VAL A 20 -4.26 -0.05 5.90
CA VAL A 20 -3.39 0.27 4.77
C VAL A 20 -4.13 0.06 3.45
N CYS A 21 -4.83 -1.06 3.33
CA CYS A 21 -5.61 -1.38 2.14
C CYS A 21 -6.65 -0.31 1.87
N ASP A 22 -7.38 0.13 2.88
CA ASP A 22 -8.40 1.18 2.75
C ASP A 22 -7.79 2.51 2.31
N SER A 23 -6.63 2.86 2.88
CA SER A 23 -5.94 4.09 2.50
C SER A 23 -5.51 4.07 1.04
N ILE A 24 -5.00 2.93 0.57
CA ILE A 24 -4.56 2.79 -0.82
C ILE A 24 -5.76 2.76 -1.77
N ARG A 25 -6.88 2.17 -1.35
CA ARG A 25 -8.08 2.09 -2.19
C ARG A 25 -8.68 3.44 -2.52
N LYS A 26 -8.39 4.47 -1.75
CA LYS A 26 -8.82 5.84 -2.07
C LYS A 26 -8.15 6.34 -3.35
N LEU A 27 -7.04 5.73 -3.72
CA LEU A 27 -6.39 5.99 -4.99
C LEU A 27 -6.99 5.04 -6.04
N ASN A 28 -6.78 5.37 -7.29
CA ASN A 28 -7.35 4.59 -8.39
C ASN A 28 -6.45 3.39 -8.73
N VAL A 29 -6.41 2.41 -7.83
CA VAL A 29 -5.59 1.21 -8.01
C VAL A 29 -6.42 0.05 -8.55
N VAL A 30 -5.77 -0.90 -9.21
CA VAL A 30 -6.41 -2.06 -9.81
C VAL A 30 -6.62 -3.16 -8.79
N ASN A 31 -5.59 -3.45 -7.99
CA ASN A 31 -5.66 -4.52 -7.02
C ASN A 31 -4.67 -4.29 -5.88
N ILE A 32 -4.97 -4.82 -4.71
CA ILE A 32 -4.11 -4.76 -3.54
C ILE A 32 -4.11 -6.12 -2.88
N THR A 33 -2.93 -6.65 -2.61
CA THR A 33 -2.75 -7.88 -1.84
C THR A 33 -1.85 -7.55 -0.66
N THR A 34 -2.27 -7.90 0.54
CA THR A 34 -1.49 -7.63 1.75
C THR A 34 -1.15 -8.93 2.47
N GLU A 35 0.00 -8.91 3.13
CA GLU A 35 0.43 -9.96 4.05
C GLU A 35 1.21 -9.28 5.18
N THR A 36 1.67 -10.05 6.15
CA THR A 36 2.41 -9.49 7.28
C THR A 36 3.65 -8.75 6.79
N GLY A 37 3.67 -7.44 7.03
CA GLY A 37 4.82 -6.59 6.70
C GLY A 37 4.99 -6.25 5.23
N ARG A 38 4.06 -6.65 4.36
CA ARG A 38 4.16 -6.39 2.92
C ARG A 38 2.82 -6.08 2.30
N ALA A 39 2.85 -5.27 1.25
CA ALA A 39 1.69 -5.01 0.42
C ALA A 39 2.12 -5.01 -1.04
N ALA A 40 1.39 -5.71 -1.89
CA ALA A 40 1.60 -5.70 -3.33
C ALA A 40 0.44 -4.93 -3.96
N VAL A 41 0.75 -3.86 -4.68
CA VAL A 41 -0.25 -2.99 -5.28
C VAL A 41 -0.09 -3.00 -6.79
N THR A 42 -1.18 -3.28 -7.49
CA THR A 42 -1.23 -3.20 -8.94
C THR A 42 -1.96 -1.93 -9.33
N PHE A 43 -1.33 -1.09 -10.13
CA PHE A 43 -1.90 0.20 -10.49
C PHE A 43 -1.52 0.60 -11.93
N GLN A 44 -2.29 1.54 -12.47
CA GLN A 44 -2.06 2.07 -13.80
C GLN A 44 -0.86 3.02 -13.81
N ASP A 45 -0.26 3.19 -14.97
CA ASP A 45 0.93 4.05 -15.13
C ASP A 45 0.63 5.52 -14.85
N SER A 46 -0.63 5.92 -14.85
CA SER A 46 -1.04 7.28 -14.51
C SER A 46 -0.87 7.59 -13.02
N LEU A 47 -0.75 6.55 -12.19
CA LEU A 47 -0.54 6.72 -10.75
C LEU A 47 0.93 6.47 -10.44
N LEU A 48 1.53 7.30 -9.61
CA LEU A 48 2.93 7.19 -9.25
C LEU A 48 3.12 6.35 -7.98
N LYS A 49 4.23 5.64 -7.93
CA LYS A 49 4.61 4.87 -6.74
C LYS A 49 4.62 5.75 -5.48
N VAL A 50 5.09 6.99 -5.60
CA VAL A 50 5.18 7.92 -4.48
C VAL A 50 3.79 8.28 -3.93
N ASP A 51 2.76 8.28 -4.78
CA ASP A 51 1.40 8.56 -4.33
C ASP A 51 0.90 7.45 -3.40
N ILE A 52 1.25 6.22 -3.70
CA ILE A 52 0.89 5.07 -2.87
C ILE A 52 1.65 5.11 -1.55
N ILE A 53 2.94 5.46 -1.59
CA ILE A 53 3.75 5.61 -0.39
C ILE A 53 3.16 6.68 0.52
N LYS A 54 2.74 7.81 -0.03
CA LYS A 54 2.10 8.88 0.74
C LYS A 54 0.82 8.41 1.40
N ALA A 55 0.00 7.65 0.69
CA ALA A 55 -1.25 7.13 1.23
C ALA A 55 -0.98 6.22 2.43
N ILE A 56 0.05 5.38 2.33
CA ILE A 56 0.44 4.49 3.42
C ILE A 56 0.93 5.30 4.62
N GLU A 57 1.75 6.31 4.37
CA GLU A 57 2.29 7.17 5.43
C GLU A 57 1.20 7.97 6.12
N GLU A 58 0.20 8.44 5.38
CA GLU A 58 -0.94 9.15 5.94
C GLU A 58 -1.78 8.27 6.87
N ALA A 59 -1.77 6.97 6.63
CA ALA A 59 -2.44 6.01 7.52
C ALA A 59 -1.64 5.75 8.81
N GLY A 60 -0.45 6.33 8.95
CA GLY A 60 0.38 6.19 10.13
C GLY A 60 1.43 5.08 10.04
N TYR A 61 1.72 4.60 8.84
CA TYR A 61 2.69 3.53 8.62
C TYR A 61 3.91 4.03 7.88
N ILE A 62 5.04 3.37 8.09
CA ILE A 62 6.30 3.71 7.44
C ILE A 62 6.57 2.66 6.36
N VAL A 63 6.87 3.12 5.16
CA VAL A 63 7.27 2.26 4.05
C VAL A 63 8.79 2.22 4.00
N LYS A 64 9.32 1.01 3.99
CA LYS A 64 10.75 0.79 3.83
C LYS A 64 11.04 0.53 2.36
N TYR A 65 11.80 1.41 1.73
CA TYR A 65 12.12 1.29 0.30
C TYR A 65 13.55 1.64 -0.02
#